data_a7082826d43bb7b1177968bef20b0bf2
#
_entry.id   a7082826d43bb7b1177968bef20b0bf2
#
_cell.length_a   1.000
_cell.length_b   1.000
_cell.length_c   1.000
_cell.angle_alpha   90.00
_cell.angle_beta   90.00
_cell.angle_gamma   90.00
#
_symmetry.space_group_name_H-M   'P 1'
#
loop_
_entity.id
_entity.type
_entity.pdbx_description
1 polymer ?
#
loop_
_entity_poly.entity_id
_entity_poly.type
_entity_poly.pdbx_seq_one_letter_code
_entity_poly.pdbx_strand_id
1 'polypeptide(L)'
;MTEDFDKMARIEREIEKRMESACEKDGWVVSVAMMPPENTTLFIEKFSEAPIRSSDEDAALESAQAFAKAEFGTDVEVIRDEEKIPNTRAPYHIRLRLKVDASKRVQELAA
;
A
#
# COMPACT_ATOMS: atom_id res chain seq x y z
N MET A 1 6.52 -25.45 -8.99
CA MET A 1 6.94 -24.08 -9.23
C MET A 1 5.78 -23.15 -9.52
N THR A 2 4.91 -23.50 -10.43
CA THR A 2 3.69 -22.73 -10.68
C THR A 2 2.78 -22.65 -9.45
N GLU A 3 2.70 -23.69 -8.65
CA GLU A 3 1.89 -23.71 -7.42
C GLU A 3 2.34 -22.69 -6.39
N ASP A 4 3.65 -22.55 -6.17
CA ASP A 4 4.21 -21.58 -5.21
C ASP A 4 3.96 -20.15 -5.68
N PHE A 5 4.10 -19.91 -6.96
CA PHE A 5 3.85 -18.61 -7.56
C PHE A 5 2.35 -18.24 -7.44
N ASP A 6 1.46 -19.17 -7.77
CA ASP A 6 0.01 -18.96 -7.68
C ASP A 6 -0.42 -18.76 -6.22
N LYS A 7 0.20 -19.48 -5.30
CA LYS A 7 -0.06 -19.33 -3.87
C LYS A 7 0.36 -17.95 -3.36
N MET A 8 1.54 -17.49 -3.76
CA MET A 8 2.01 -16.14 -3.41
C MET A 8 1.12 -15.05 -4.00
N ALA A 9 0.69 -15.21 -5.24
CA ALA A 9 -0.22 -14.26 -5.88
C ALA A 9 -1.56 -14.17 -5.13
N ARG A 10 -2.08 -15.28 -4.65
CA ARG A 10 -3.33 -15.32 -3.86
C ARG A 10 -3.15 -14.63 -2.51
N ILE A 11 -2.03 -14.85 -1.85
CA ILE A 11 -1.71 -14.22 -0.56
C ILE A 11 -1.57 -12.70 -0.74
N GLU A 12 -0.84 -12.28 -1.76
CA GLU A 12 -0.69 -10.87 -2.10
C GLU A 12 -2.05 -10.22 -2.35
N ARG A 13 -2.90 -10.87 -3.13
CA ARG A 13 -4.25 -10.38 -3.41
C ARG A 13 -5.12 -10.30 -2.15
N GLU A 14 -5.00 -11.27 -1.27
CA GLU A 14 -5.72 -11.27 0.01
C GLU A 14 -5.31 -10.08 0.89
N ILE A 15 -4.02 -9.85 1.00
CA ILE A 15 -3.49 -8.71 1.77
C ILE A 15 -3.93 -7.39 1.13
N GLU A 16 -3.88 -7.30 -0.19
CA GLU A 16 -4.31 -6.12 -0.93
C GLU A 16 -5.79 -5.81 -0.67
N LYS A 17 -6.66 -6.83 -0.68
CA LYS A 17 -8.09 -6.66 -0.35
C LYS A 17 -8.31 -6.13 1.06
N ARG A 18 -7.55 -6.63 2.02
CA ARG A 18 -7.61 -6.16 3.41
C ARG A 18 -7.20 -4.69 3.51
N MET A 19 -6.16 -4.32 2.78
CA MET A 19 -5.69 -2.93 2.73
C MET A 19 -6.70 -2.01 2.04
N GLU A 20 -7.31 -2.47 0.96
CA GLU A 20 -8.38 -1.75 0.27
C GLU A 20 -9.52 -1.41 1.25
N SER A 21 -9.98 -2.39 2.00
CA SER A 21 -11.06 -2.21 2.98
C SER A 21 -10.68 -1.23 4.09
N ALA A 22 -9.41 -1.22 4.51
CA ALA A 22 -8.95 -0.38 5.60
C ALA A 22 -8.60 1.05 5.17
N CYS A 23 -8.12 1.23 3.95
CA CYS A 23 -7.45 2.46 3.53
C CYS A 23 -8.05 3.16 2.31
N GLU A 24 -8.81 2.47 1.46
CA GLU A 24 -9.38 3.11 0.26
C GLU A 24 -10.58 3.97 0.61
N LYS A 25 -10.35 5.25 0.69
CA LYS A 25 -11.37 6.27 0.92
C LYS A 25 -10.85 7.61 0.41
N ASP A 26 -11.75 8.54 0.15
CA ASP A 26 -11.42 9.92 -0.26
C ASP A 26 -10.52 9.99 -1.51
N GLY A 27 -10.66 9.02 -2.42
CA GLY A 27 -9.91 8.99 -3.68
C GLY A 27 -8.53 8.35 -3.58
N TRP A 28 -8.12 7.89 -2.40
CA TRP A 28 -6.88 7.13 -2.24
C TRP A 28 -7.08 5.68 -2.70
N VAL A 29 -6.08 5.15 -3.41
CA VAL A 29 -6.07 3.77 -3.87
C VAL A 29 -4.81 3.07 -3.37
N VAL A 30 -4.90 1.75 -3.19
CA VAL A 30 -3.82 0.96 -2.63
C VAL A 30 -3.40 -0.16 -3.56
N SER A 31 -2.15 -0.59 -3.42
CA SER A 31 -1.63 -1.81 -4.05
C SER A 31 -0.53 -2.39 -3.18
N VAL A 32 -0.19 -3.64 -3.42
CA VAL A 32 0.81 -4.38 -2.65
C VAL A 32 1.77 -5.08 -3.60
N ALA A 33 3.06 -4.94 -3.37
CA ALA A 33 4.11 -5.68 -4.07
C ALA A 33 4.88 -6.51 -3.04
N MET A 34 4.79 -7.82 -3.15
CA MET A 34 5.24 -8.77 -2.12
C MET A 34 6.29 -9.77 -2.61
N MET A 35 7.13 -9.40 -3.52
CA MET A 35 8.18 -10.32 -4.00
C MET A 35 9.56 -9.69 -3.89
N PRO A 36 10.41 -10.17 -2.95
CA PRO A 36 10.14 -11.22 -1.96
C PRO A 36 9.36 -10.70 -0.73
N PRO A 37 8.75 -11.59 0.07
CA PRO A 37 7.94 -11.17 1.23
C PRO A 37 8.68 -10.30 2.24
N GLU A 38 9.95 -10.53 2.48
CA GLU A 38 10.76 -9.73 3.41
C GLU A 38 10.98 -8.29 2.92
N ASN A 39 10.73 -8.03 1.63
CA ASN A 39 10.82 -6.69 1.02
C ASN A 39 9.48 -6.28 0.42
N THR A 40 8.42 -6.43 1.18
CA THR A 40 7.08 -6.05 0.75
C THR A 40 6.92 -4.53 0.78
N THR A 41 6.32 -3.99 -0.26
CA THR A 41 5.97 -2.57 -0.33
C THR A 41 4.47 -2.42 -0.42
N LEU A 42 3.91 -1.61 0.49
CA LEU A 42 2.52 -1.20 0.44
C LEU A 42 2.46 0.17 -0.20
N PHE A 43 1.59 0.33 -1.19
CA PHE A 43 1.42 1.61 -1.89
C PHE A 43 0.06 2.20 -1.54
N ILE A 44 0.04 3.47 -1.21
CA ILE A 44 -1.20 4.25 -1.15
C ILE A 44 -0.98 5.54 -1.93
N GLU A 45 -1.84 5.80 -2.90
CA GLU A 45 -1.64 6.93 -3.79
C GLU A 45 -2.96 7.61 -4.17
N LYS A 46 -2.85 8.87 -4.53
CA LYS A 46 -4.00 9.67 -4.95
C LYS A 46 -3.60 10.54 -6.13
N PHE A 47 -4.50 10.59 -7.12
CA PHE A 47 -4.47 11.54 -8.22
C PHE A 47 -5.57 12.57 -7.96
N SER A 48 -5.29 13.85 -8.17
CA SER A 48 -6.25 14.92 -7.88
C SER A 48 -6.21 16.03 -8.91
N GLU A 49 -7.36 16.63 -9.16
CA GLU A 49 -7.50 17.82 -10.01
C GLU A 49 -6.95 19.06 -9.31
N ALA A 50 -6.99 19.07 -7.99
CA ALA A 50 -6.51 20.18 -7.15
C ALA A 50 -5.35 19.70 -6.27
N PRO A 51 -4.52 20.63 -5.76
CA PRO A 51 -3.46 20.25 -4.82
C PRO A 51 -4.02 19.43 -3.65
N ILE A 52 -3.31 18.36 -3.29
CA ILE A 52 -3.72 17.47 -2.21
C ILE A 52 -3.36 18.15 -0.88
N ARG A 53 -4.33 18.25 0.02
CA ARG A 53 -4.12 18.88 1.33
C ARG A 53 -3.23 18.00 2.21
N SER A 54 -2.35 18.63 2.98
CA SER A 54 -1.50 17.90 3.93
C SER A 54 -2.33 17.13 4.96
N SER A 55 -3.49 17.64 5.37
CA SER A 55 -4.39 16.92 6.28
C SER A 55 -4.93 15.62 5.68
N ASP A 56 -5.23 15.62 4.39
CA ASP A 56 -5.71 14.42 3.68
C ASP A 56 -4.58 13.40 3.53
N GLU A 57 -3.38 13.89 3.23
CA GLU A 57 -2.18 13.04 3.14
C GLU A 57 -1.85 12.42 4.49
N ASP A 58 -1.88 13.21 5.57
CA ASP A 58 -1.63 12.73 6.94
C ASP A 58 -2.64 11.65 7.35
N ALA A 59 -3.92 11.86 7.02
CA ALA A 59 -4.97 10.88 7.31
C ALA A 59 -4.75 9.57 6.55
N ALA A 60 -4.36 9.65 5.27
CA ALA A 60 -4.06 8.48 4.46
C ALA A 60 -2.84 7.73 5.00
N LEU A 61 -1.79 8.45 5.37
CA LEU A 61 -0.59 7.87 5.95
C LEU A 61 -0.90 7.18 7.28
N GLU A 62 -1.66 7.82 8.14
CA GLU A 62 -2.07 7.26 9.44
C GLU A 62 -2.85 5.94 9.25
N SER A 63 -3.79 5.93 8.31
CA SER A 63 -4.59 4.75 7.96
C SER A 63 -3.70 3.60 7.46
N ALA A 64 -2.75 3.91 6.58
CA ALA A 64 -1.83 2.91 6.02
C ALA A 64 -0.86 2.38 7.08
N GLN A 65 -0.34 3.24 7.95
CA GLN A 65 0.55 2.84 9.06
C GLN A 65 -0.19 1.96 10.07
N ALA A 66 -1.43 2.31 10.39
CA ALA A 66 -2.27 1.52 11.30
C ALA A 66 -2.54 0.12 10.71
N PHE A 67 -2.83 0.05 9.42
CA PHE A 67 -3.00 -1.22 8.71
C PHE A 67 -1.71 -2.05 8.76
N ALA A 68 -0.58 -1.46 8.42
CA ALA A 68 0.71 -2.13 8.40
C ALA A 68 1.08 -2.69 9.77
N LYS A 69 0.86 -1.92 10.82
CA LYS A 69 1.14 -2.35 12.20
C LYS A 69 0.23 -3.50 12.61
N ALA A 70 -1.06 -3.41 12.33
CA ALA A 70 -2.02 -4.46 12.66
C ALA A 70 -1.78 -5.75 11.87
N GLU A 71 -1.47 -5.64 10.58
CA GLU A 71 -1.31 -6.79 9.70
C GLU A 71 0.07 -7.45 9.85
N PHE A 72 1.13 -6.67 9.98
CA PHE A 72 2.51 -7.16 9.99
C PHE A 72 3.24 -7.01 11.33
N GLY A 73 2.68 -6.25 12.25
CA GLY A 73 3.20 -6.13 13.62
C GLY A 73 4.53 -5.40 13.75
N THR A 74 4.97 -4.67 12.74
CA THR A 74 6.26 -3.99 12.72
C THR A 74 6.13 -2.52 12.41
N ASP A 75 7.14 -1.76 12.81
CA ASP A 75 7.30 -0.39 12.36
C ASP A 75 7.63 -0.39 10.85
N VAL A 76 7.21 0.64 10.17
CA VAL A 76 7.36 0.74 8.72
C VAL A 76 8.23 1.92 8.34
N GLU A 77 9.03 1.74 7.31
CA GLU A 77 9.72 2.83 6.65
C GLU A 77 8.78 3.46 5.64
N VAL A 78 8.59 4.77 5.71
CA VAL A 78 7.72 5.51 4.81
C VAL A 78 8.55 6.31 3.83
N ILE A 79 8.24 6.17 2.54
CA ILE A 79 8.85 6.95 1.47
C ILE A 79 7.73 7.70 0.75
N ARG A 80 7.88 9.00 0.63
CA ARG A 80 6.89 9.87 -0.01
C ARG A 80 7.41 10.35 -1.35
N ASP A 81 6.62 10.13 -2.41
CA ASP A 81 6.88 10.67 -3.74
C ASP A 81 5.74 11.59 -4.15
N GLU A 82 6.08 12.73 -4.69
CA GLU A 82 5.11 13.68 -5.22
C GLU A 82 5.48 14.02 -6.65
N GLU A 83 4.50 13.93 -7.54
CA GLU A 83 4.68 14.28 -8.94
C GLU A 83 3.59 15.24 -9.40
N LYS A 84 3.95 16.09 -10.35
CA LYS A 84 2.99 16.90 -11.06
C LYS A 84 3.01 16.45 -12.52
N ILE A 85 1.89 15.85 -12.96
CA ILE A 85 1.77 15.27 -14.30
C ILE A 85 1.05 16.27 -15.20
N PRO A 86 1.74 16.95 -16.11
CA PRO A 86 1.11 17.95 -16.98
C PRO A 86 0.15 17.30 -17.99
N ASN A 87 -0.78 18.08 -18.50
CA ASN A 87 -1.71 17.67 -19.58
C ASN A 87 -2.65 16.52 -19.19
N THR A 88 -2.99 16.41 -17.93
CA THR A 88 -4.00 15.45 -17.44
C THR A 88 -5.08 16.17 -16.66
N ARG A 89 -6.24 15.52 -16.48
CA ARG A 89 -7.32 16.07 -15.65
C ARG A 89 -6.98 16.06 -14.17
N ALA A 90 -6.05 15.19 -13.76
CA ALA A 90 -5.63 15.04 -12.37
C ALA A 90 -4.10 15.17 -12.30
N PRO A 91 -3.57 16.41 -12.40
CA PRO A 91 -2.12 16.60 -12.48
C PRO A 91 -1.36 16.39 -11.15
N TYR A 92 -2.08 16.41 -10.04
CA TYR A 92 -1.44 16.25 -8.71
C TYR A 92 -1.45 14.78 -8.33
N HIS A 93 -0.28 14.25 -8.01
CA HIS A 93 -0.11 12.84 -7.64
C HIS A 93 0.81 12.72 -6.42
N ILE A 94 0.32 12.05 -5.39
CA ILE A 94 1.13 11.69 -4.22
C ILE A 94 1.07 10.17 -4.08
N ARG A 95 2.24 9.57 -3.92
CA ARG A 95 2.39 8.14 -3.63
C ARG A 95 3.17 8.00 -2.33
N LEU A 96 2.59 7.24 -1.39
CA LEU A 96 3.26 6.84 -0.17
C LEU A 96 3.59 5.36 -0.27
N ARG A 97 4.86 5.03 -0.02
CA ARG A 97 5.35 3.65 -0.02
C ARG A 97 5.73 3.29 1.40
N LEU A 98 5.16 2.21 1.91
CA LEU A 98 5.46 1.70 3.24
C LEU A 98 6.15 0.36 3.07
N LYS A 99 7.38 0.27 3.55
CA LYS A 99 8.16 -0.97 3.46
C LYS A 99 8.00 -1.80 4.71
N VAL A 100 7.62 -3.05 4.54
CA VAL A 100 7.36 -3.99 5.64
C VAL A 100 7.98 -5.35 5.34
N ASP A 101 8.21 -6.13 6.39
CA ASP A 101 8.53 -7.54 6.26
C ASP A 101 7.25 -8.34 6.45
N ALA A 102 6.75 -8.93 5.39
CA ALA A 102 5.52 -9.72 5.39
C ALA A 102 5.75 -11.23 5.55
N SER A 103 7.00 -11.67 5.77
CA SER A 103 7.36 -13.09 5.82
C SER A 103 6.50 -13.89 6.79
N LYS A 104 6.30 -13.38 7.98
CA LYS A 104 5.52 -14.04 9.03
C LYS A 104 4.06 -14.18 8.63
N ARG A 105 3.46 -13.11 8.12
CA ARG A 105 2.06 -13.13 7.68
C ARG A 105 1.86 -14.06 6.48
N VAL A 106 2.80 -14.09 5.55
CA VAL A 106 2.77 -15.02 4.42
C VAL A 106 2.77 -16.46 4.91
N GLN A 107 3.61 -16.80 5.89
CA GLN A 107 3.63 -18.15 6.49
C GLN A 107 2.28 -18.49 7.12
N GLU A 108 1.68 -17.57 7.85
CA GLU A 108 0.38 -17.77 8.49
C GLU A 108 -0.73 -18.00 7.46
N LEU A 109 -0.76 -17.22 6.39
CA LEU A 109 -1.78 -17.34 5.33
C LEU A 109 -1.54 -18.53 4.40
N ALA A 110 -0.32 -19.03 4.35
CA ALA A 110 0.05 -20.20 3.55
C ALA A 110 -0.26 -21.53 4.25
N ALA A 111 -0.46 -21.49 5.54
CA ALA A 111 -0.72 -22.70 6.34
C ALA A 111 -2.09 -23.31 6.09
#